data_c13012b0f60eca3a182ce6298cb9c1f9
#
_entry.id   c13012b0f60eca3a182ce6298cb9c1f9
#
_cell.length_a   1.000
_cell.length_b   1.000
_cell.length_c   1.000
_cell.angle_alpha   90.00
_cell.angle_beta   90.00
_cell.angle_gamma   90.00
#
_symmetry.space_group_name_H-M   'P 1'
#
loop_
_entity.id
_entity.type
_entity.pdbx_description
1 polymer ?
#
loop_
_entity_poly.entity_id
_entity_poly.type
_entity_poly.pdbx_seq_one_letter_code
_entity_poly.pdbx_strand_id
1 'polypeptide(L)'
;MLRNNINAVRTCHYPDQIPWYYLCDKAGIYVMAETNLESHGSFQKLGAIEPSCNVPGSIPQWRDAVLERAKNNFETFKNHTAILFWSLGNESYAGDDIEAMNTYFKEKQDGRFVHYESSFYDRNYEETISDVESRMYAKPYEVEEYLNNNPKKPYLLCEYMHDMGNSMGGLGTYMKLIDKYEMYHGGFIWDFIDQALLVKDEVTGKEVLRYGGDFDDKPSDYEFSGNGIVFADRKEKPAMQEVRYYLSLIHISE
;
A
#
# COMPACT_ATOMS: atom_id res chain seq x y z
N MET A 1 -8.81 -0.37 -13.99
CA MET A 1 -7.42 -0.89 -13.88
C MET A 1 -6.92 -1.36 -15.24
N LEU A 2 -7.36 -2.49 -15.80
CA LEU A 2 -6.80 -3.10 -17.02
C LEU A 2 -6.64 -2.15 -18.22
N ARG A 3 -7.66 -1.34 -18.54
CA ARG A 3 -7.59 -0.37 -19.65
C ARG A 3 -6.54 0.74 -19.47
N ASN A 4 -5.99 0.86 -18.26
CA ASN A 4 -4.98 1.86 -17.88
C ASN A 4 -3.64 1.22 -17.50
N ASN A 5 -3.42 -0.04 -17.91
CA ASN A 5 -2.19 -0.80 -17.71
C ASN A 5 -1.84 -1.06 -16.23
N ILE A 6 -2.76 -0.86 -15.31
CA ILE A 6 -2.58 -1.19 -13.89
C ILE A 6 -2.63 -2.71 -13.76
N ASN A 7 -1.51 -3.31 -13.33
CA ASN A 7 -1.32 -4.76 -13.27
C ASN A 7 -1.24 -5.32 -11.85
N ALA A 8 -1.15 -4.46 -10.84
CA ALA A 8 -1.07 -4.86 -9.44
C ALA A 8 -1.83 -3.89 -8.53
N VAL A 9 -2.28 -4.40 -7.40
CA VAL A 9 -2.94 -3.61 -6.36
C VAL A 9 -2.49 -4.08 -4.97
N ARG A 10 -2.46 -3.15 -4.02
CA ARG A 10 -2.31 -3.41 -2.60
C ARG A 10 -3.64 -3.13 -1.90
N THR A 11 -4.06 -4.02 -1.02
CA THR A 11 -5.34 -3.88 -0.30
C THR A 11 -5.17 -3.01 0.96
N CYS A 12 -4.99 -1.73 0.76
CA CYS A 12 -4.71 -0.76 1.84
C CYS A 12 -5.95 -0.48 2.69
N HIS A 13 -5.93 -0.69 4.00
CA HIS A 13 -4.91 -1.34 4.83
C HIS A 13 -5.56 -2.54 5.55
N TYR A 14 -6.32 -3.31 4.83
CA TYR A 14 -7.11 -4.45 5.30
C TYR A 14 -7.58 -5.31 4.11
N PRO A 15 -7.98 -6.57 4.35
CA PRO A 15 -8.54 -7.38 3.29
C PRO A 15 -9.81 -6.77 2.68
N ASP A 16 -9.89 -6.81 1.36
CA ASP A 16 -11.09 -6.44 0.61
C ASP A 16 -12.18 -7.52 0.67
N GLN A 17 -13.34 -7.25 0.06
CA GLN A 17 -14.41 -8.22 -0.05
C GLN A 17 -13.96 -9.44 -0.86
N ILE A 18 -14.41 -10.63 -0.46
CA ILE A 18 -14.05 -11.90 -1.11
C ILE A 18 -14.27 -11.90 -2.64
N PRO A 19 -15.40 -11.38 -3.20
CA PRO A 19 -15.59 -11.34 -4.64
C PRO A 19 -14.52 -10.55 -5.40
N TRP A 20 -13.87 -9.57 -4.75
CA TRP A 20 -12.82 -8.77 -5.35
C TRP A 20 -11.57 -9.60 -5.71
N TYR A 21 -11.18 -10.53 -4.84
CA TYR A 21 -10.05 -11.44 -5.11
C TYR A 21 -10.33 -12.36 -6.31
N TYR A 22 -11.56 -12.89 -6.44
CA TYR A 22 -11.96 -13.65 -7.62
C TYR A 22 -11.90 -12.82 -8.91
N LEU A 23 -12.22 -11.52 -8.82
CA LEU A 23 -12.09 -10.62 -9.96
C LEU A 23 -10.61 -10.40 -10.33
N CYS A 24 -9.72 -10.28 -9.36
CA CYS A 24 -8.28 -10.17 -9.58
C CYS A 24 -7.73 -11.46 -10.20
N ASP A 25 -8.09 -12.64 -9.68
CA ASP A 25 -7.71 -13.93 -10.26
C ASP A 25 -8.12 -14.02 -11.74
N LYS A 26 -9.36 -13.66 -12.05
CA LYS A 26 -9.90 -13.70 -13.42
C LYS A 26 -9.26 -12.68 -14.33
N ALA A 27 -8.94 -11.51 -13.81
CA ALA A 27 -8.41 -10.38 -14.58
C ALA A 27 -6.89 -10.44 -14.77
N GLY A 28 -6.18 -11.30 -14.02
CA GLY A 28 -4.71 -11.34 -14.01
C GLY A 28 -4.10 -10.10 -13.35
N ILE A 29 -4.78 -9.52 -12.35
CA ILE A 29 -4.25 -8.42 -11.54
C ILE A 29 -3.58 -9.01 -10.32
N TYR A 30 -2.30 -8.75 -10.14
CA TYR A 30 -1.56 -9.19 -8.96
C TYR A 30 -2.00 -8.45 -7.71
N VAL A 31 -1.96 -9.15 -6.59
CA VAL A 31 -2.43 -8.62 -5.30
C VAL A 31 -1.32 -8.70 -4.25
N MET A 32 -1.09 -7.59 -3.59
CA MET A 32 -0.45 -7.54 -2.28
C MET A 32 -1.56 -7.51 -1.23
N ALA A 33 -1.84 -8.67 -0.63
CA ALA A 33 -2.93 -8.84 0.34
C ALA A 33 -2.47 -8.39 1.73
N GLU A 34 -3.03 -7.28 2.21
CA GLU A 34 -2.61 -6.67 3.46
C GLU A 34 -3.43 -7.13 4.65
N THR A 35 -2.72 -7.45 5.71
CA THR A 35 -3.29 -7.78 7.01
C THR A 35 -3.87 -6.52 7.66
N ASN A 36 -5.03 -6.64 8.28
CA ASN A 36 -5.67 -5.54 9.00
C ASN A 36 -4.88 -5.15 10.26
N LEU A 37 -3.81 -4.41 10.05
CA LEU A 37 -2.95 -3.86 11.10
C LEU A 37 -2.52 -2.44 10.71
N GLU A 38 -2.98 -1.48 11.48
CA GLU A 38 -2.64 -0.06 11.37
C GLU A 38 -2.59 0.53 12.77
N SER A 39 -1.49 1.18 13.12
CA SER A 39 -1.33 1.89 14.38
C SER A 39 -0.61 3.24 14.21
N HIS A 40 -0.94 3.92 13.12
CA HIS A 40 -0.32 5.17 12.66
C HIS A 40 -0.17 6.23 13.75
N GLY A 41 -1.18 6.40 14.62
CA GLY A 41 -1.13 7.37 15.70
C GLY A 41 0.03 7.16 16.68
N SER A 42 0.43 5.89 16.91
CA SER A 42 1.63 5.52 17.67
C SER A 42 2.88 5.73 16.81
N PHE A 43 2.86 5.33 15.54
CA PHE A 43 3.94 5.46 14.59
C PHE A 43 4.39 6.91 14.40
N GLN A 44 3.47 7.85 14.34
CA GLN A 44 3.77 9.29 14.24
C GLN A 44 4.55 9.85 15.43
N LYS A 45 4.60 9.13 16.54
CA LYS A 45 5.39 9.51 17.72
C LYS A 45 6.84 9.06 17.63
N LEU A 46 7.22 8.39 16.55
CA LEU A 46 8.58 7.94 16.31
C LEU A 46 9.58 9.12 16.41
N GLY A 47 10.58 8.99 17.28
CA GLY A 47 11.54 10.05 17.57
C GLY A 47 11.06 11.14 18.55
N ALA A 48 9.77 11.21 18.87
CA ALA A 48 9.20 12.12 19.86
C ALA A 48 8.89 11.42 21.19
N ILE A 49 8.69 10.10 21.13
CA ILE A 49 8.45 9.23 22.29
C ILE A 49 9.40 8.04 22.15
N GLU A 50 9.77 7.42 23.28
CA GLU A 50 10.57 6.20 23.25
C GLU A 50 9.88 5.12 22.40
N PRO A 51 10.64 4.32 21.63
CA PRO A 51 10.09 3.26 20.78
C PRO A 51 9.18 2.27 21.52
N SER A 52 9.42 2.02 22.80
CA SER A 52 8.57 1.16 23.64
C SER A 52 7.10 1.61 23.75
N CYS A 53 6.82 2.88 23.42
CA CYS A 53 5.47 3.42 23.37
C CYS A 53 4.80 3.24 22.00
N ASN A 54 5.51 2.75 21.01
CA ASN A 54 4.99 2.53 19.66
C ASN A 54 4.46 1.10 19.52
N VAL A 55 3.22 0.97 19.08
CA VAL A 55 2.55 -0.33 18.94
C VAL A 55 2.60 -0.85 17.50
N PRO A 56 2.65 -2.17 17.29
CA PRO A 56 2.76 -3.22 18.31
C PRO A 56 4.18 -3.36 18.87
N GLY A 57 5.24 -3.05 18.09
CA GLY A 57 6.63 -3.19 18.51
C GLY A 57 6.93 -4.59 19.05
N SER A 58 7.51 -4.61 20.26
CA SER A 58 7.77 -5.84 21.04
C SER A 58 6.93 -5.88 22.32
N ILE A 59 5.69 -5.39 22.27
CA ILE A 59 4.77 -5.33 23.41
C ILE A 59 3.94 -6.61 23.46
N PRO A 60 4.19 -7.54 24.42
CA PRO A 60 3.60 -8.89 24.39
C PRO A 60 2.07 -8.93 24.38
N GLN A 61 1.42 -7.88 24.89
CA GLN A 61 -0.03 -7.77 24.93
C GLN A 61 -0.68 -7.65 23.55
N TRP A 62 0.07 -7.22 22.53
CA TRP A 62 -0.42 -7.09 21.16
C TRP A 62 -0.17 -8.32 20.30
N ARG A 63 0.77 -9.20 20.71
CA ARG A 63 1.24 -10.32 19.89
C ARG A 63 0.11 -11.23 19.39
N ASP A 64 -0.76 -11.67 20.27
CA ASP A 64 -1.86 -12.57 19.88
C ASP A 64 -2.84 -11.90 18.93
N ALA A 65 -3.14 -10.61 19.16
CA ALA A 65 -4.05 -9.84 18.31
C ALA A 65 -3.51 -9.66 16.89
N VAL A 66 -2.23 -9.35 16.73
CA VAL A 66 -1.62 -9.18 15.40
C VAL A 66 -1.47 -10.52 14.68
N LEU A 67 -1.12 -11.58 15.40
CA LEU A 67 -1.03 -12.94 14.85
C LEU A 67 -2.40 -13.46 14.39
N GLU A 68 -3.47 -13.19 15.11
CA GLU A 68 -4.82 -13.56 14.71
C GLU A 68 -5.22 -12.90 13.39
N ARG A 69 -4.90 -11.62 13.23
CA ARG A 69 -5.15 -10.88 11.98
C ARG A 69 -4.38 -11.47 10.80
N ALA A 70 -3.11 -11.82 10.98
CA ALA A 70 -2.31 -12.49 9.97
C ALA A 70 -2.90 -13.86 9.58
N LYS A 71 -3.31 -14.65 10.58
CA LYS A 71 -3.97 -15.95 10.38
C LYS A 71 -5.27 -15.80 9.58
N ASN A 72 -6.11 -14.85 9.98
CA ASN A 72 -7.38 -14.61 9.30
C ASN A 72 -7.18 -14.20 7.84
N ASN A 73 -6.21 -13.33 7.55
CA ASN A 73 -5.87 -12.95 6.19
C ASN A 73 -5.43 -14.17 5.37
N PHE A 74 -4.47 -14.94 5.87
CA PHE A 74 -3.96 -16.12 5.17
C PHE A 74 -5.04 -17.18 4.95
N GLU A 75 -5.70 -17.62 6.02
CA GLU A 75 -6.66 -18.73 5.94
C GLU A 75 -7.87 -18.41 5.05
N THR A 76 -8.27 -17.13 4.98
CA THR A 76 -9.38 -16.70 4.13
C THR A 76 -8.97 -16.65 2.65
N PHE A 77 -7.76 -16.17 2.33
CA PHE A 77 -7.41 -15.79 0.95
C PHE A 77 -6.32 -16.65 0.31
N LYS A 78 -5.74 -17.63 1.00
CA LYS A 78 -4.62 -18.46 0.52
C LYS A 78 -4.83 -19.15 -0.82
N ASN A 79 -6.09 -19.40 -1.21
CA ASN A 79 -6.41 -20.08 -2.47
C ASN A 79 -6.51 -19.15 -3.69
N HIS A 80 -6.33 -17.83 -3.51
CA HIS A 80 -6.34 -16.86 -4.61
C HIS A 80 -4.98 -16.78 -5.29
N THR A 81 -4.96 -17.09 -6.58
CA THR A 81 -3.71 -17.14 -7.38
C THR A 81 -3.17 -15.75 -7.71
N ALA A 82 -4.01 -14.73 -7.66
CA ALA A 82 -3.61 -13.34 -7.86
C ALA A 82 -2.66 -12.82 -6.76
N ILE A 83 -2.72 -13.39 -5.55
CA ILE A 83 -1.89 -12.93 -4.43
C ILE A 83 -0.44 -13.35 -4.66
N LEU A 84 0.46 -12.37 -4.75
CA LEU A 84 1.91 -12.55 -4.81
C LEU A 84 2.60 -12.23 -3.49
N PHE A 85 2.03 -11.29 -2.74
CA PHE A 85 2.58 -10.83 -1.47
C PHE A 85 1.56 -10.94 -0.34
N TRP A 86 2.03 -11.36 0.81
CA TRP A 86 1.37 -11.17 2.10
C TRP A 86 1.98 -9.95 2.77
N SER A 87 1.20 -8.87 2.92
CA SER A 87 1.65 -7.69 3.64
C SER A 87 1.23 -7.76 5.10
N LEU A 88 2.17 -7.47 6.00
CA LEU A 88 1.96 -7.63 7.44
C LEU A 88 1.08 -6.52 8.05
N GLY A 89 0.94 -5.40 7.34
CA GLY A 89 0.17 -4.26 7.78
C GLY A 89 0.72 -2.96 7.24
N ASN A 90 0.34 -1.87 7.86
CA ASN A 90 0.70 -0.51 7.48
C ASN A 90 1.10 0.30 8.70
N GLU A 91 2.09 1.17 8.55
CA GLU A 91 2.51 2.24 9.49
C GLU A 91 2.42 1.87 10.98
N SER A 92 2.87 0.66 11.30
CA SER A 92 2.94 0.14 12.66
C SER A 92 4.38 -0.17 13.03
N TYR A 93 4.79 0.11 14.25
CA TYR A 93 6.20 0.01 14.63
C TYR A 93 6.69 -1.44 14.59
N ALA A 94 7.78 -1.67 13.86
CA ALA A 94 8.41 -2.98 13.76
C ALA A 94 8.94 -3.46 15.12
N GLY A 95 8.97 -4.77 15.32
CA GLY A 95 9.40 -5.41 16.54
C GLY A 95 9.07 -6.90 16.51
N ASP A 96 9.22 -7.55 17.67
CA ASP A 96 9.01 -9.00 17.82
C ASP A 96 7.61 -9.46 17.39
N ASP A 97 6.60 -8.57 17.51
CA ASP A 97 5.22 -8.91 17.16
C ASP A 97 5.03 -8.99 15.63
N ILE A 98 5.63 -8.05 14.88
CA ILE A 98 5.63 -8.08 13.42
C ILE A 98 6.52 -9.22 12.90
N GLU A 99 7.67 -9.47 13.55
CA GLU A 99 8.52 -10.61 13.22
C GLU A 99 7.77 -11.94 13.38
N ALA A 100 6.94 -12.06 14.43
CA ALA A 100 6.11 -13.25 14.61
C ALA A 100 5.07 -13.43 13.50
N MET A 101 4.50 -12.34 12.97
CA MET A 101 3.61 -12.40 11.80
C MET A 101 4.37 -12.86 10.57
N ASN A 102 5.58 -12.33 10.32
CA ASN A 102 6.44 -12.79 9.23
C ASN A 102 6.73 -14.30 9.35
N THR A 103 7.14 -14.74 10.53
CA THR A 103 7.41 -16.16 10.83
C THR A 103 6.20 -17.02 10.50
N TYR A 104 5.00 -16.60 10.91
CA TYR A 104 3.76 -17.32 10.61
C TYR A 104 3.55 -17.53 9.11
N PHE A 105 3.70 -16.49 8.28
CA PHE A 105 3.57 -16.64 6.83
C PHE A 105 4.65 -17.53 6.23
N LYS A 106 5.90 -17.41 6.70
CA LYS A 106 7.02 -18.24 6.22
C LYS A 106 6.84 -19.72 6.56
N GLU A 107 6.28 -20.05 7.73
CA GLU A 107 5.96 -21.41 8.12
C GLU A 107 4.91 -22.08 7.21
N LYS A 108 4.09 -21.32 6.51
CA LYS A 108 3.11 -21.85 5.55
C LYS A 108 3.75 -22.43 4.29
N GLN A 109 4.96 -21.99 3.94
CA GLN A 109 5.72 -22.48 2.78
C GLN A 109 4.92 -22.44 1.45
N ASP A 110 4.07 -21.44 1.29
CA ASP A 110 3.22 -21.31 0.11
C ASP A 110 3.93 -20.67 -1.11
N GLY A 111 5.19 -20.28 -0.96
CA GLY A 111 6.04 -19.71 -2.00
C GLY A 111 5.83 -18.22 -2.27
N ARG A 112 4.91 -17.56 -1.56
CA ARG A 112 4.64 -16.14 -1.70
C ARG A 112 5.60 -15.30 -0.87
N PHE A 113 5.82 -14.08 -1.33
CA PHE A 113 6.65 -13.11 -0.63
C PHE A 113 5.89 -12.49 0.55
N VAL A 114 6.64 -12.08 1.56
CA VAL A 114 6.14 -11.28 2.67
C VAL A 114 6.65 -9.86 2.55
N HIS A 115 5.79 -8.90 2.77
CA HIS A 115 6.07 -7.47 2.67
C HIS A 115 5.82 -6.76 3.99
N TYR A 116 6.72 -5.83 4.32
CA TYR A 116 6.51 -4.83 5.36
C TYR A 116 7.48 -3.64 5.20
N GLU A 117 6.99 -2.40 5.42
CA GLU A 117 7.78 -1.18 5.20
C GLU A 117 8.49 -0.65 6.45
N SER A 118 7.92 -0.85 7.63
CA SER A 118 8.42 -0.21 8.86
C SER A 118 9.76 -0.75 9.37
N SER A 119 10.29 -1.82 8.80
CA SER A 119 11.68 -2.25 9.05
C SER A 119 12.69 -1.17 8.61
N PHE A 120 12.28 -0.21 7.78
CA PHE A 120 13.09 0.96 7.46
C PHE A 120 13.40 1.83 8.70
N TYR A 121 12.49 1.89 9.67
CA TYR A 121 12.65 2.69 10.88
C TYR A 121 13.33 1.94 12.04
N ASP A 122 13.35 0.60 11.99
CA ASP A 122 14.08 -0.24 12.94
C ASP A 122 14.87 -1.33 12.21
N ARG A 123 16.12 -1.00 11.88
CA ARG A 123 17.02 -1.86 11.09
C ARG A 123 17.48 -3.12 11.82
N ASN A 124 17.20 -3.26 13.12
CA ASN A 124 17.46 -4.51 13.82
C ASN A 124 16.63 -5.67 13.26
N TYR A 125 15.47 -5.36 12.67
CA TYR A 125 14.55 -6.33 12.05
C TYR A 125 14.69 -6.41 10.52
N GLU A 126 15.69 -5.75 9.93
CA GLU A 126 15.86 -5.69 8.47
C GLU A 126 15.97 -7.07 7.82
N GLU A 127 16.66 -8.02 8.46
CA GLU A 127 16.89 -9.35 7.91
C GLU A 127 15.73 -10.32 8.20
N THR A 128 14.93 -10.07 9.21
CA THR A 128 13.92 -11.00 9.74
C THR A 128 12.48 -10.64 9.39
N ILE A 129 12.25 -9.40 8.94
CA ILE A 129 10.94 -8.93 8.51
C ILE A 129 11.02 -8.50 7.04
N SER A 130 10.06 -8.92 6.23
CA SER A 130 9.94 -8.60 4.81
C SER A 130 11.00 -9.22 3.89
N ASP A 131 10.57 -9.68 2.73
CA ASP A 131 11.46 -10.17 1.65
C ASP A 131 11.94 -9.04 0.75
N VAL A 132 11.39 -7.85 0.89
CA VAL A 132 11.70 -6.68 0.08
C VAL A 132 12.09 -5.50 0.95
N GLU A 133 12.95 -4.64 0.44
CA GLU A 133 13.10 -3.29 0.97
C GLU A 133 11.91 -2.48 0.51
N SER A 134 11.12 -1.98 1.44
CA SER A 134 9.92 -1.23 1.13
C SER A 134 9.92 0.11 1.84
N ARG A 135 9.53 1.14 1.12
CA ARG A 135 9.41 2.51 1.67
C ARG A 135 8.16 3.19 1.13
N MET A 136 7.69 4.19 1.86
CA MET A 136 6.65 5.10 1.44
C MET A 136 7.27 6.39 0.91
N TYR A 137 6.78 6.86 -0.23
CA TYR A 137 7.08 8.19 -0.79
C TYR A 137 8.57 8.53 -0.94
N ALA A 138 9.46 7.53 -0.93
CA ALA A 138 10.87 7.76 -1.21
C ALA A 138 11.03 8.34 -2.61
N LYS A 139 11.86 9.38 -2.71
CA LYS A 139 12.10 10.07 -3.98
C LYS A 139 12.99 9.24 -4.88
N PRO A 140 12.96 9.45 -6.21
CA PRO A 140 13.74 8.65 -7.15
C PRO A 140 15.23 8.56 -6.80
N TYR A 141 15.83 9.63 -6.32
CA TYR A 141 17.24 9.63 -5.93
C TYR A 141 17.52 8.79 -4.66
N GLU A 142 16.58 8.71 -3.72
CA GLU A 142 16.70 7.86 -2.51
C GLU A 142 16.57 6.38 -2.88
N VAL A 143 15.73 6.07 -3.86
CA VAL A 143 15.63 4.73 -4.45
C VAL A 143 16.96 4.36 -5.12
N GLU A 144 17.51 5.26 -5.96
CA GLU A 144 18.81 5.06 -6.62
C GLU A 144 19.96 4.91 -5.62
N GLU A 145 19.95 5.66 -4.53
CA GLU A 145 20.95 5.55 -3.47
C GLU A 145 20.98 4.13 -2.90
N TYR A 146 19.82 3.57 -2.55
CA TYR A 146 19.73 2.17 -2.08
C TYR A 146 20.23 1.19 -3.15
N LEU A 147 19.76 1.33 -4.38
CA LEU A 147 20.06 0.39 -5.47
C LEU A 147 21.54 0.42 -5.90
N ASN A 148 22.23 1.53 -5.71
CA ASN A 148 23.66 1.66 -6.00
C ASN A 148 24.57 1.18 -4.84
N ASN A 149 24.01 0.95 -3.65
CA ASN A 149 24.79 0.59 -2.45
C ASN A 149 24.72 -0.91 -2.12
N ASN A 150 24.90 -1.77 -3.12
CA ASN A 150 24.88 -3.24 -2.96
C ASN A 150 23.57 -3.74 -2.28
N PRO A 151 22.43 -3.54 -2.91
CA PRO A 151 21.12 -3.87 -2.34
C PRO A 151 21.02 -5.36 -2.01
N LYS A 152 20.55 -5.68 -0.83
CA LYS A 152 20.37 -7.07 -0.38
C LYS A 152 19.00 -7.63 -0.77
N LYS A 153 18.00 -6.78 -0.87
CA LYS A 153 16.60 -7.13 -1.16
C LYS A 153 16.08 -6.34 -2.35
N PRO A 154 15.15 -6.90 -3.13
CA PRO A 154 14.43 -6.14 -4.14
C PRO A 154 13.75 -4.93 -3.51
N TYR A 155 13.68 -3.83 -4.24
CA TYR A 155 13.10 -2.58 -3.77
C TYR A 155 11.69 -2.39 -4.32
N LEU A 156 10.76 -2.04 -3.44
CA LEU A 156 9.37 -1.76 -3.77
C LEU A 156 8.90 -0.52 -3.00
N LEU A 157 8.17 0.37 -3.67
CA LEU A 157 7.45 1.47 -3.01
C LEU A 157 6.04 1.00 -2.66
N CYS A 158 5.76 0.73 -1.38
CA CYS A 158 4.42 0.32 -0.96
C CYS A 158 3.39 1.43 -1.14
N GLU A 159 3.85 2.69 -1.12
CA GLU A 159 3.08 3.87 -1.49
C GLU A 159 3.98 4.90 -2.16
N TYR A 160 3.49 5.49 -3.25
CA TYR A 160 4.13 6.62 -3.92
C TYR A 160 3.10 7.42 -4.73
N MET A 161 3.50 8.55 -5.29
CA MET A 161 2.68 9.36 -6.19
C MET A 161 1.33 9.76 -5.58
N HIS A 162 1.34 10.24 -4.34
CA HIS A 162 0.14 10.65 -3.59
C HIS A 162 -0.69 11.67 -4.37
N ASP A 163 -1.90 11.26 -4.82
CA ASP A 163 -2.75 12.05 -5.73
C ASP A 163 -3.75 12.95 -4.97
N MET A 164 -3.28 13.75 -4.03
CA MET A 164 -4.10 14.70 -3.27
C MET A 164 -4.02 16.11 -3.87
N GLY A 165 -5.18 16.74 -4.08
CA GLY A 165 -5.26 18.09 -4.62
C GLY A 165 -4.78 18.19 -6.06
N ASN A 166 -3.84 19.08 -6.33
CA ASN A 166 -3.25 19.26 -7.65
C ASN A 166 -1.92 18.51 -7.77
N SER A 167 -1.89 17.28 -7.31
CA SER A 167 -0.72 16.44 -7.43
C SER A 167 -0.94 15.28 -8.39
N MET A 168 -0.14 14.40 -8.36
CA MET A 168 0.58 13.43 -9.07
C MET A 168 1.24 13.97 -10.34
N GLY A 169 2.55 13.81 -10.41
CA GLY A 169 3.37 14.18 -11.58
C GLY A 169 4.77 13.64 -11.43
N GLY A 170 5.43 13.35 -12.55
CA GLY A 170 6.79 12.83 -12.56
C GLY A 170 6.91 11.31 -12.41
N LEU A 171 5.83 10.53 -12.64
CA LEU A 171 5.82 9.07 -12.61
C LEU A 171 6.91 8.48 -13.51
N GLY A 172 7.15 9.09 -14.67
CA GLY A 172 8.20 8.68 -15.61
C GLY A 172 9.60 8.64 -15.02
N THR A 173 9.89 9.40 -13.97
CA THR A 173 11.19 9.35 -13.28
C THR A 173 11.37 8.05 -12.52
N TYR A 174 10.31 7.55 -11.88
CA TYR A 174 10.33 6.24 -11.22
C TYR A 174 10.37 5.10 -12.23
N MET A 175 9.60 5.21 -13.32
CA MET A 175 9.53 4.14 -14.32
C MET A 175 10.87 3.90 -15.02
N LYS A 176 11.67 4.95 -15.26
CA LYS A 176 13.05 4.82 -15.78
C LYS A 176 13.97 3.99 -14.88
N LEU A 177 13.68 3.91 -13.58
CA LEU A 177 14.48 3.11 -12.66
C LEU A 177 14.24 1.61 -12.87
N ILE A 178 13.07 1.20 -13.35
CA ILE A 178 12.76 -0.21 -13.68
C ILE A 178 13.68 -0.71 -14.79
N ASP A 179 13.89 0.10 -15.82
CA ASP A 179 14.77 -0.26 -16.92
C ASP A 179 16.25 -0.27 -16.53
N LYS A 180 16.60 0.52 -15.52
CA LYS A 180 17.98 0.73 -15.09
C LYS A 180 18.46 -0.27 -14.04
N TYR A 181 17.56 -0.71 -13.17
CA TYR A 181 17.90 -1.53 -11.99
C TYR A 181 17.03 -2.77 -11.89
N GLU A 182 17.62 -3.94 -12.06
CA GLU A 182 16.93 -5.23 -11.95
C GLU A 182 16.26 -5.45 -10.58
N MET A 183 16.83 -4.87 -9.52
CA MET A 183 16.31 -4.97 -8.15
C MET A 183 15.17 -3.99 -7.84
N TYR A 184 14.75 -3.12 -8.79
CA TYR A 184 13.64 -2.21 -8.58
C TYR A 184 12.36 -2.73 -9.21
N HIS A 185 11.31 -2.92 -8.43
CA HIS A 185 10.04 -3.53 -8.86
C HIS A 185 8.86 -2.56 -8.93
N GLY A 186 9.12 -1.24 -8.88
CA GLY A 186 8.08 -0.22 -8.99
C GLY A 186 7.39 0.10 -7.66
N GLY A 187 6.10 0.37 -7.70
CA GLY A 187 5.36 0.76 -6.52
C GLY A 187 3.86 0.84 -6.72
N PHE A 188 3.13 1.08 -5.62
CA PHE A 188 1.69 1.26 -5.59
C PHE A 188 1.35 2.73 -5.43
N ILE A 189 0.54 3.26 -6.35
CA ILE A 189 0.08 4.66 -6.32
C ILE A 189 -0.91 4.85 -5.17
N TRP A 190 -0.71 5.87 -4.36
CA TRP A 190 -1.68 6.30 -3.37
C TRP A 190 -2.57 7.41 -3.93
N ASP A 191 -3.87 7.17 -4.22
CA ASP A 191 -4.47 5.83 -4.20
C ASP A 191 -5.31 5.62 -5.49
N PHE A 192 -6.17 4.59 -5.50
CA PHE A 192 -6.92 4.25 -6.70
C PHE A 192 -8.18 5.09 -6.87
N ILE A 193 -8.95 5.32 -5.78
CA ILE A 193 -10.27 5.92 -5.87
C ILE A 193 -10.60 6.82 -4.70
N ASP A 194 -11.14 8.01 -4.99
CA ASP A 194 -11.65 8.90 -3.95
C ASP A 194 -12.71 8.21 -3.09
N GLN A 195 -12.58 8.37 -1.78
CA GLN A 195 -13.47 7.80 -0.77
C GLN A 195 -14.58 8.80 -0.44
N ALA A 196 -15.63 8.83 -1.27
CA ALA A 196 -16.77 9.71 -1.08
C ALA A 196 -18.09 8.99 -1.33
N LEU A 197 -19.15 9.48 -0.68
CA LEU A 197 -20.52 9.00 -0.83
C LEU A 197 -21.32 9.94 -1.73
N LEU A 198 -22.08 9.38 -2.65
CA LEU A 198 -23.03 10.15 -3.44
C LEU A 198 -24.29 10.41 -2.59
N VAL A 199 -24.58 11.68 -2.34
CA VAL A 199 -25.72 12.11 -1.54
C VAL A 199 -26.52 13.19 -2.27
N LYS A 200 -27.80 13.31 -1.94
CA LYS A 200 -28.63 14.42 -2.41
C LYS A 200 -28.45 15.60 -1.44
N ASP A 201 -27.93 16.71 -1.96
CA ASP A 201 -27.77 17.94 -1.19
C ASP A 201 -29.14 18.52 -0.84
N GLU A 202 -29.38 18.77 0.45
CA GLU A 202 -30.69 19.21 0.96
C GLU A 202 -31.09 20.61 0.50
N VAL A 203 -30.11 21.48 0.23
CA VAL A 203 -30.35 22.88 -0.16
C VAL A 203 -30.61 22.99 -1.66
N THR A 204 -29.75 22.35 -2.46
CA THR A 204 -29.80 22.47 -3.94
C THR A 204 -30.63 21.39 -4.60
N GLY A 205 -30.90 20.29 -3.90
CA GLY A 205 -31.56 19.09 -4.43
C GLY A 205 -30.72 18.29 -5.45
N LYS A 206 -29.45 18.66 -5.66
CA LYS A 206 -28.53 18.00 -6.60
C LYS A 206 -27.80 16.86 -5.93
N GLU A 207 -27.39 15.88 -6.73
CA GLU A 207 -26.45 14.86 -6.30
C GLU A 207 -25.04 15.46 -6.21
N VAL A 208 -24.39 15.25 -5.06
CA VAL A 208 -23.02 15.70 -4.77
C VAL A 208 -22.26 14.59 -4.10
N LEU A 209 -20.94 14.58 -4.28
CA LEU A 209 -20.04 13.69 -3.56
C LEU A 209 -19.62 14.36 -2.26
N ARG A 210 -19.73 13.63 -1.14
CA ARG A 210 -19.29 14.08 0.19
C ARG A 210 -18.40 13.05 0.84
N TYR A 211 -17.42 13.51 1.60
CA TYR A 211 -16.51 12.67 2.41
C TYR A 211 -16.60 13.04 3.90
N GLY A 212 -15.86 12.36 4.74
CA GLY A 212 -15.85 12.60 6.18
C GLY A 212 -15.56 14.05 6.53
N GLY A 213 -16.31 14.60 7.48
CA GLY A 213 -16.36 16.02 7.81
C GLY A 213 -17.54 16.78 7.16
N ASP A 214 -18.01 16.36 6.00
CA ASP A 214 -19.17 16.94 5.31
C ASP A 214 -20.52 16.54 5.94
N PHE A 215 -20.51 15.61 6.88
CA PHE A 215 -21.67 15.08 7.59
C PHE A 215 -21.72 15.54 9.05
N ASP A 216 -21.02 16.63 9.39
CA ASP A 216 -20.84 17.12 10.77
C ASP A 216 -20.15 16.11 11.69
N ASP A 217 -19.51 15.09 11.12
CA ASP A 217 -18.75 14.06 11.80
C ASP A 217 -17.33 14.52 12.17
N LYS A 218 -16.87 14.14 13.36
CA LYS A 218 -15.52 14.45 13.88
C LYS A 218 -15.03 13.31 14.77
N PRO A 219 -13.73 12.97 14.71
CA PRO A 219 -12.68 13.54 13.83
C PRO A 219 -12.84 13.12 12.37
N SER A 220 -12.18 13.83 11.44
CA SER A 220 -12.14 13.50 10.02
C SER A 220 -10.82 13.94 9.41
N ASP A 221 -10.36 13.18 8.42
CA ASP A 221 -9.15 13.48 7.65
C ASP A 221 -9.42 14.34 6.40
N TYR A 222 -10.68 14.78 6.22
CA TYR A 222 -11.11 15.70 5.16
C TYR A 222 -10.59 15.32 3.76
N GLU A 223 -9.78 16.20 3.14
CA GLU A 223 -9.24 16.04 1.78
C GLU A 223 -8.36 14.81 1.58
N PHE A 224 -7.87 14.18 2.64
CA PHE A 224 -7.20 12.87 2.55
C PHE A 224 -8.12 11.73 2.09
N SER A 225 -9.41 12.00 1.96
CA SER A 225 -10.35 11.09 1.28
C SER A 225 -10.37 11.28 -0.25
N GLY A 226 -9.69 12.30 -0.78
CA GLY A 226 -9.68 12.69 -2.19
C GLY A 226 -8.36 12.37 -2.92
N ASN A 227 -7.74 11.24 -2.65
CA ASN A 227 -6.42 10.86 -3.15
C ASN A 227 -6.44 9.93 -4.37
N GLY A 228 -7.61 9.55 -4.85
CA GLY A 228 -7.77 8.60 -5.94
C GLY A 228 -7.33 9.13 -7.30
N ILE A 229 -6.74 8.29 -8.14
CA ILE A 229 -6.52 8.56 -9.57
C ILE A 229 -7.82 8.45 -10.39
N VAL A 230 -8.90 8.04 -9.74
CA VAL A 230 -10.28 8.16 -10.23
C VAL A 230 -11.16 8.80 -9.16
N PHE A 231 -12.17 9.55 -9.60
CA PHE A 231 -13.19 10.09 -8.71
C PHE A 231 -14.06 8.96 -8.12
N ALA A 232 -14.78 9.25 -7.03
CA ALA A 232 -15.67 8.29 -6.38
C ALA A 232 -16.80 7.77 -7.32
N ASP A 233 -17.18 8.52 -8.34
CA ASP A 233 -18.12 8.11 -9.39
C ASP A 233 -17.46 7.27 -10.51
N ARG A 234 -16.20 6.89 -10.34
CA ARG A 234 -15.37 6.09 -11.27
C ARG A 234 -14.88 6.81 -12.52
N LYS A 235 -15.08 8.12 -12.65
CA LYS A 235 -14.47 8.90 -13.72
C LYS A 235 -12.97 9.04 -13.48
N GLU A 236 -12.21 8.98 -14.55
CA GLU A 236 -10.75 9.14 -14.49
C GLU A 236 -10.38 10.59 -14.23
N LYS A 237 -9.45 10.82 -13.31
CA LYS A 237 -8.82 12.13 -13.14
C LYS A 237 -7.77 12.38 -14.23
N PRO A 238 -7.35 13.63 -14.47
CA PRO A 238 -6.32 13.94 -15.47
C PRO A 238 -5.03 13.15 -15.29
N ALA A 239 -4.62 12.88 -14.05
CA ALA A 239 -3.45 12.07 -13.70
C ALA A 239 -3.47 10.66 -14.31
N MET A 240 -4.64 10.10 -14.59
CA MET A 240 -4.76 8.77 -15.20
C MET A 240 -4.12 8.69 -16.59
N GLN A 241 -3.96 9.80 -17.30
CA GLN A 241 -3.26 9.82 -18.60
C GLN A 241 -1.78 9.49 -18.42
N GLU A 242 -1.12 10.07 -17.39
CA GLU A 242 0.26 9.78 -17.04
C GLU A 242 0.42 8.33 -16.59
N VAL A 243 -0.49 7.84 -15.74
CA VAL A 243 -0.51 6.43 -15.29
C VAL A 243 -0.59 5.48 -16.48
N ARG A 244 -1.56 5.68 -17.37
CA ARG A 244 -1.75 4.84 -18.57
C ARG A 244 -0.52 4.82 -19.45
N TYR A 245 0.10 5.96 -19.66
CA TYR A 245 1.27 6.10 -20.51
C TYR A 245 2.48 5.35 -19.94
N TYR A 246 2.85 5.64 -18.70
CA TYR A 246 4.07 5.10 -18.10
C TYR A 246 3.96 3.64 -17.65
N LEU A 247 2.76 3.15 -17.33
CA LEU A 247 2.55 1.72 -17.03
C LEU A 247 2.38 0.86 -18.30
N SER A 248 2.41 1.46 -19.49
CA SER A 248 2.38 0.70 -20.74
C SER A 248 3.69 -0.04 -20.96
N LEU A 249 3.59 -1.33 -21.29
CA LEU A 249 4.75 -2.13 -21.72
C LEU A 249 5.13 -1.86 -23.18
N ILE A 250 4.29 -1.12 -23.92
CA ILE A 250 4.50 -0.78 -25.32
C ILE A 250 4.71 0.73 -25.41
N HIS A 251 5.97 1.15 -25.44
CA HIS A 251 6.30 2.52 -25.82
C HIS A 251 6.22 2.62 -27.34
N ILE A 252 5.12 3.16 -27.84
CA ILE A 252 5.04 3.56 -29.23
C ILE A 252 5.87 4.84 -29.31
N SER A 253 7.09 4.73 -29.83
CA SER A 253 7.84 5.89 -30.29
C SER A 253 7.14 6.43 -31.54
N GLU A 254 6.55 7.61 -31.46
CA GLU A 254 6.18 8.39 -32.63
C GLU A 254 7.41 8.85 -33.40
#